data_deb5f6c91aa2652cd2f2f3a648cf8f2d
#
_entry.id   deb5f6c91aa2652cd2f2f3a648cf8f2d
#
_cell.length_a   1.000
_cell.length_b   1.000
_cell.length_c   1.000
_cell.angle_alpha   90.00
_cell.angle_beta   90.00
_cell.angle_gamma   90.00
#
_symmetry.space_group_name_H-M   'P 1'
#
loop_
_entity.id
_entity.type
_entity.pdbx_description
1 polymer ?
#
loop_
_entity_poly.entity_id
_entity_poly.type
_entity_poly.pdbx_seq_one_letter_code
_entity_poly.pdbx_strand_id
1 'polypeptide(L)'
;MVFIVRTTIKDSLNLHIHILLTLRPLNEDGTWGAKSRKEYVLDADGNRIPNASGKGYKSRKVNVIDWNEKGKAKEWRNAIAEVINATNEKAGIAERVDPRSYKDRGIPLIPTIHLGERASALERKGIRTERGNINRAIGKYNAMIMKIYGFISELKEELKKG
;
A
#
# COMPACT_ATOMS: atom_id res chain seq x y z
N MET A 1 16.07 -12.37 6.60
CA MET A 1 15.36 -11.51 5.62
C MET A 1 16.40 -10.65 4.91
N VAL A 2 16.59 -10.85 3.59
CA VAL A 2 17.56 -10.02 2.83
C VAL A 2 16.77 -8.94 2.09
N PHE A 3 17.10 -7.69 2.37
CA PHE A 3 16.57 -6.52 1.68
C PHE A 3 17.59 -6.07 0.64
N ILE A 4 17.19 -5.99 -0.61
CA ILE A 4 17.95 -5.25 -1.61
C ILE A 4 17.27 -3.88 -1.74
N VAL A 5 17.88 -2.87 -1.14
CA VAL A 5 17.42 -1.49 -1.25
C VAL A 5 18.12 -0.85 -2.44
N ARG A 6 17.37 -0.43 -3.42
CA ARG A 6 17.88 0.39 -4.51
C ARG A 6 17.32 1.80 -4.37
N THR A 7 18.16 2.74 -4.03
CA THR A 7 17.81 4.16 -4.02
C THR A 7 18.13 4.73 -5.41
N THR A 8 17.14 5.26 -6.11
CA THR A 8 17.35 5.95 -7.36
C THR A 8 17.16 7.44 -7.12
N ILE A 9 18.25 8.18 -7.01
CA ILE A 9 18.25 9.65 -6.95
C ILE A 9 18.31 10.13 -8.40
N LYS A 10 17.17 10.23 -9.07
CA LYS A 10 17.11 10.81 -10.43
C LYS A 10 16.54 12.22 -10.45
N ASP A 11 15.73 12.56 -9.46
CA ASP A 11 15.18 13.90 -9.25
C ASP A 11 15.28 14.25 -7.77
N SER A 12 15.94 15.34 -7.43
CA SER A 12 16.14 15.81 -6.05
C SER A 12 14.85 16.11 -5.28
N LEU A 13 13.71 16.11 -5.97
CA LEU A 13 12.37 16.39 -5.40
C LEU A 13 11.52 15.16 -5.16
N ASN A 14 11.93 13.96 -5.57
CA ASN A 14 11.17 12.73 -5.39
C ASN A 14 12.04 11.60 -4.84
N LEU A 15 12.46 11.76 -3.60
CA LEU A 15 13.21 10.73 -2.90
C LEU A 15 12.29 9.53 -2.63
N HIS A 16 12.64 8.37 -3.18
CA HIS A 16 11.88 7.14 -3.00
C HIS A 16 12.80 5.93 -2.88
N ILE A 17 12.30 4.90 -2.21
CA ILE A 17 13.03 3.66 -1.95
C ILE A 17 12.29 2.51 -2.62
N HIS A 18 13.02 1.70 -3.38
CA HIS A 18 12.53 0.42 -3.89
C HIS A 18 13.05 -0.71 -3.00
N ILE A 19 12.15 -1.48 -2.40
CA ILE A 19 12.49 -2.62 -1.55
C ILE A 19 12.04 -3.89 -2.25
N LEU A 20 12.97 -4.77 -2.59
CA LEU A 20 12.68 -6.09 -3.12
C LEU A 20 12.75 -7.12 -1.97
N LEU A 21 11.64 -7.82 -1.77
CA LEU A 21 11.50 -8.81 -0.71
C LEU A 21 11.38 -10.21 -1.32
N THR A 22 12.00 -11.21 -0.68
CA THR A 22 11.78 -12.61 -1.04
C THR A 22 10.66 -13.21 -0.19
N LEU A 23 9.83 -14.06 -0.81
CA LEU A 23 8.78 -14.81 -0.11
C LEU A 23 9.33 -16.09 0.57
N ARG A 24 10.64 -16.22 0.68
CA ARG A 24 11.29 -17.36 1.38
C ARG A 24 11.75 -16.90 2.77
N PRO A 25 11.45 -17.64 3.83
CA PRO A 25 12.05 -17.39 5.13
C PRO A 25 13.54 -17.63 5.10
N LEU A 26 14.27 -16.92 5.92
CA LEU A 26 15.67 -17.23 6.23
C LEU A 26 15.69 -18.11 7.48
N ASN A 27 16.29 -19.27 7.41
CA ASN A 27 16.47 -20.19 8.53
C ASN A 27 17.56 -19.65 9.47
N GLU A 28 17.63 -20.19 10.69
CA GLU A 28 18.65 -19.80 11.69
C GLU A 28 20.07 -20.08 11.23
N ASP A 29 20.26 -21.13 10.41
CA ASP A 29 21.55 -21.50 9.81
C ASP A 29 21.95 -20.63 8.61
N GLY A 30 21.16 -19.61 8.26
CA GLY A 30 21.39 -18.69 7.14
C GLY A 30 20.96 -19.25 5.78
N THR A 31 20.38 -20.44 5.70
CA THR A 31 19.84 -21.01 4.46
C THR A 31 18.44 -20.50 4.13
N TRP A 32 18.05 -20.56 2.86
CA TRP A 32 16.72 -20.19 2.43
C TRP A 32 15.72 -21.33 2.61
N GLY A 33 14.69 -21.08 3.42
CA GLY A 33 13.57 -21.99 3.58
C GLY A 33 12.67 -22.09 2.34
N ALA A 34 11.72 -23.01 2.36
CA ALA A 34 10.75 -23.19 1.29
C ALA A 34 9.72 -22.06 1.30
N LYS A 35 9.34 -21.55 0.11
CA LYS A 35 8.28 -20.54 -0.05
C LYS A 35 6.91 -21.02 0.45
N SER A 36 6.64 -22.31 0.30
CA SER A 36 5.37 -22.93 0.65
C SER A 36 5.57 -24.38 1.03
N ARG A 37 4.64 -24.89 1.81
CA ARG A 37 4.56 -26.30 2.19
C ARG A 37 3.23 -26.90 1.77
N LYS A 38 3.21 -28.22 1.66
CA LYS A 38 2.02 -29.00 1.40
C LYS A 38 1.40 -29.39 2.74
N GLU A 39 0.15 -29.05 2.96
CA GLU A 39 -0.63 -29.54 4.10
C GLU A 39 -1.73 -30.47 3.62
N TYR A 40 -1.91 -31.58 4.27
CA TYR A 40 -2.99 -32.51 3.97
C TYR A 40 -4.29 -32.03 4.64
N VAL A 41 -5.41 -32.21 3.92
CA VAL A 41 -6.73 -31.96 4.47
C VAL A 41 -7.12 -33.16 5.32
N LEU A 42 -7.50 -32.91 6.57
CA LEU A 42 -7.90 -33.93 7.52
C LEU A 42 -9.43 -33.96 7.68
N ASP A 43 -9.98 -35.13 8.00
CA ASP A 43 -11.37 -35.31 8.43
C ASP A 43 -11.55 -34.94 9.92
N ALA A 44 -12.76 -35.14 10.45
CA ALA A 44 -13.07 -34.84 11.85
C ALA A 44 -12.27 -35.68 12.85
N ASP A 45 -11.80 -36.86 12.44
CA ASP A 45 -11.01 -37.80 13.24
C ASP A 45 -9.51 -37.60 13.11
N GLY A 46 -9.08 -36.63 12.30
CA GLY A 46 -7.67 -36.30 12.07
C GLY A 46 -6.99 -37.15 10.99
N ASN A 47 -7.73 -37.95 10.22
CA ASN A 47 -7.20 -38.76 9.14
C ASN A 47 -7.12 -37.97 7.83
N ARG A 48 -6.19 -38.32 6.97
CA ARG A 48 -6.05 -37.69 5.64
C ARG A 48 -7.19 -38.11 4.72
N ILE A 49 -7.87 -37.15 4.13
CA ILE A 49 -8.97 -37.39 3.18
C ILE A 49 -8.40 -37.87 1.84
N PRO A 50 -8.80 -39.04 1.31
CA PRO A 50 -8.37 -39.51 -0.01
C PRO A 50 -8.85 -38.59 -1.15
N ASN A 51 -8.11 -38.56 -2.24
CA ASN A 51 -8.56 -37.90 -3.47
C ASN A 51 -9.70 -38.66 -4.12
N ALA A 52 -10.55 -37.95 -4.87
CA ALA A 52 -11.62 -38.58 -5.64
C ALA A 52 -11.13 -39.62 -6.69
N SER A 53 -9.89 -39.48 -7.14
CA SER A 53 -9.26 -40.43 -8.09
C SER A 53 -8.76 -41.72 -7.44
N GLY A 54 -8.88 -41.88 -6.11
CA GLY A 54 -8.33 -43.02 -5.38
C GLY A 54 -6.81 -43.03 -5.25
N LYS A 55 -6.10 -42.07 -5.82
CA LYS A 55 -4.65 -41.94 -5.73
C LYS A 55 -4.22 -40.76 -4.87
N GLY A 56 -3.59 -41.03 -3.73
CA GLY A 56 -3.12 -40.01 -2.79
C GLY A 56 -4.20 -39.31 -1.98
N TYR A 57 -3.84 -38.22 -1.33
CA TYR A 57 -4.68 -37.51 -0.38
C TYR A 57 -4.91 -36.06 -0.79
N LYS A 58 -6.05 -35.52 -0.42
CA LYS A 58 -6.36 -34.07 -0.59
C LYS A 58 -5.34 -33.24 0.16
N SER A 59 -4.86 -32.22 -0.48
CA SER A 59 -3.88 -31.32 0.12
C SER A 59 -4.04 -29.91 -0.42
N ARG A 60 -3.61 -28.95 0.38
CA ARG A 60 -3.53 -27.55 0.02
C ARG A 60 -2.09 -27.06 0.10
N LYS A 61 -1.76 -26.10 -0.74
CA LYS A 61 -0.51 -25.36 -0.67
C LYS A 61 -0.67 -24.24 0.35
N VAL A 62 0.21 -24.19 1.35
CA VAL A 62 0.22 -23.13 2.36
C VAL A 62 1.53 -22.34 2.23
N ASN A 63 1.44 -21.03 2.22
CA ASN A 63 2.62 -20.18 2.25
C ASN A 63 3.28 -20.26 3.63
N VAL A 64 4.61 -20.27 3.66
CA VAL A 64 5.36 -20.31 4.92
C VAL A 64 5.39 -18.94 5.60
N ILE A 65 5.33 -17.86 4.80
CA ILE A 65 5.24 -16.49 5.28
C ILE A 65 3.94 -15.85 4.78
N ASP A 66 3.41 -14.94 5.57
CA ASP A 66 2.10 -14.30 5.42
C ASP A 66 2.09 -13.04 4.51
N TRP A 67 3.20 -12.73 3.87
CA TRP A 67 3.38 -11.45 3.15
C TRP A 67 2.43 -11.23 1.97
N ASN A 68 1.85 -12.32 1.44
CA ASN A 68 0.83 -12.25 0.39
C ASN A 68 -0.62 -12.27 0.95
N GLU A 69 -0.79 -12.28 2.27
CA GLU A 69 -2.11 -12.32 2.86
C GLU A 69 -2.84 -10.98 2.72
N LYS A 70 -4.16 -11.08 2.63
CA LYS A 70 -5.02 -9.91 2.55
C LYS A 70 -4.86 -9.06 3.82
N GLY A 71 -4.52 -7.79 3.65
CA GLY A 71 -4.31 -6.86 4.77
C GLY A 71 -2.84 -6.56 5.06
N LYS A 72 -1.90 -7.43 4.68
CA LYS A 72 -0.47 -7.23 4.96
C LYS A 72 0.08 -5.93 4.36
N ALA A 73 -0.36 -5.55 3.17
CA ALA A 73 0.00 -4.26 2.57
C ALA A 73 -0.49 -3.05 3.39
N LYS A 74 -1.63 -3.19 4.10
CA LYS A 74 -2.14 -2.15 5.00
C LYS A 74 -1.30 -2.08 6.27
N GLU A 75 -0.93 -3.22 6.83
CA GLU A 75 -0.04 -3.32 7.99
C GLU A 75 1.30 -2.64 7.71
N TRP A 76 1.95 -2.96 6.60
CA TRP A 76 3.21 -2.33 6.20
C TRP A 76 3.08 -0.82 5.99
N ARG A 77 1.99 -0.37 5.37
CA ARG A 77 1.73 1.05 5.17
C ARG A 77 1.59 1.80 6.50
N ASN A 78 0.92 1.19 7.48
CA ASN A 78 0.80 1.75 8.82
C ASN A 78 2.17 1.83 9.50
N ALA A 79 2.94 0.74 9.50
CA ALA A 79 4.27 0.71 10.10
C ALA A 79 5.23 1.75 9.49
N ILE A 80 5.20 1.92 8.16
CA ILE A 80 5.99 2.96 7.47
C ILE A 80 5.54 4.37 7.91
N ALA A 81 4.23 4.62 8.00
CA ALA A 81 3.72 5.91 8.44
C ALA A 81 4.11 6.23 9.88
N GLU A 82 4.09 5.24 10.78
CA GLU A 82 4.56 5.38 12.16
C GLU A 82 6.04 5.77 12.23
N VAL A 83 6.89 5.09 11.46
CA VAL A 83 8.34 5.40 11.40
C VAL A 83 8.58 6.81 10.87
N ILE A 84 7.88 7.22 9.80
CA ILE A 84 7.99 8.57 9.24
C ILE A 84 7.56 9.60 10.29
N ASN A 85 6.41 9.40 10.94
CA ASN A 85 5.88 10.32 11.94
C ASN A 85 6.80 10.45 13.15
N ALA A 86 7.36 9.34 13.65
CA ALA A 86 8.32 9.36 14.74
C ALA A 86 9.64 10.07 14.35
N THR A 87 10.07 9.91 13.10
CA THR A 87 11.26 10.60 12.58
C THR A 87 11.02 12.10 12.45
N ASN A 88 9.87 12.50 11.89
CA ASN A 88 9.48 13.91 11.78
C ASN A 88 9.39 14.58 13.14
N GLU A 89 8.82 13.90 14.13
CA GLU A 89 8.72 14.41 15.51
C GLU A 89 10.09 14.68 16.12
N LYS A 90 11.01 13.71 16.00
CA LYS A 90 12.40 13.88 16.46
C LYS A 90 13.14 15.02 15.76
N ALA A 91 12.80 15.27 14.49
CA ALA A 91 13.39 16.34 13.71
C ALA A 91 12.69 17.70 13.88
N GLY A 92 11.64 17.81 14.73
CA GLY A 92 10.85 19.02 14.91
C GLY A 92 9.97 19.38 13.70
N ILE A 93 9.72 18.43 12.78
CA ILE A 93 8.90 18.62 11.59
C ILE A 93 7.43 18.36 11.96
N ALA A 94 6.56 19.36 11.75
CA ALA A 94 5.14 19.28 12.10
C ALA A 94 4.33 18.36 11.16
N GLU A 95 4.86 18.06 9.98
CA GLU A 95 4.20 17.26 8.96
C GLU A 95 3.95 15.81 9.42
N ARG A 96 2.74 15.31 9.21
CA ARG A 96 2.32 13.95 9.60
C ARG A 96 1.74 13.20 8.41
N VAL A 97 2.12 11.94 8.28
CA VAL A 97 1.59 11.00 7.27
C VAL A 97 0.44 10.21 7.87
N ASP A 98 -0.73 10.23 7.21
CA ASP A 98 -1.86 9.37 7.54
C ASP A 98 -2.00 8.28 6.47
N PRO A 99 -1.81 6.99 6.81
CA PRO A 99 -1.84 5.89 5.86
C PRO A 99 -3.23 5.49 5.40
N ARG A 100 -4.29 6.05 5.98
CA ARG A 100 -5.68 5.72 5.67
C ARG A 100 -6.10 6.33 4.33
N SER A 101 -7.03 5.67 3.64
CA SER A 101 -7.64 6.22 2.44
C SER A 101 -8.48 7.48 2.75
N TYR A 102 -8.73 8.31 1.77
CA TYR A 102 -9.65 9.46 1.93
C TYR A 102 -11.01 9.04 2.46
N LYS A 103 -11.53 7.90 1.98
CA LYS A 103 -12.79 7.32 2.44
C LYS A 103 -12.76 6.97 3.93
N ASP A 104 -11.70 6.31 4.39
CA ASP A 104 -11.55 5.91 5.80
C ASP A 104 -11.34 7.11 6.73
N ARG A 105 -10.87 8.22 6.17
CA ARG A 105 -10.71 9.51 6.86
C ARG A 105 -11.99 10.36 6.84
N GLY A 106 -13.03 9.93 6.15
CA GLY A 106 -14.26 10.72 5.96
C GLY A 106 -14.06 11.97 5.10
N ILE A 107 -13.00 12.03 4.29
CA ILE A 107 -12.68 13.17 3.42
C ILE A 107 -13.26 12.88 2.05
N PRO A 108 -14.12 13.74 1.48
CA PRO A 108 -14.78 13.51 0.19
C PRO A 108 -13.88 13.86 -1.01
N LEU A 109 -12.58 13.58 -0.90
CA LEU A 109 -11.64 13.71 -2.01
C LEU A 109 -11.57 12.42 -2.82
N ILE A 110 -11.41 12.57 -4.12
CA ILE A 110 -11.23 11.47 -5.07
C ILE A 110 -9.74 11.24 -5.25
N PRO A 111 -9.22 10.01 -5.05
CA PRO A 111 -7.83 9.69 -5.36
C PRO A 111 -7.58 9.72 -6.86
N THR A 112 -6.39 10.17 -7.28
CA THR A 112 -5.96 10.09 -8.67
C THR A 112 -5.76 8.64 -9.08
N ILE A 113 -5.96 8.35 -10.37
CA ILE A 113 -5.68 7.02 -10.94
C ILE A 113 -4.23 6.92 -11.38
N HIS A 114 -3.67 5.73 -11.27
CA HIS A 114 -2.32 5.46 -11.74
C HIS A 114 -2.25 5.57 -13.28
N LEU A 115 -1.38 6.42 -13.79
CA LEU A 115 -1.25 6.66 -15.23
C LEU A 115 -0.75 5.44 -16.01
N GLY A 116 0.19 4.70 -15.40
CA GLY A 116 0.96 3.67 -16.07
C GLY A 116 2.16 4.27 -16.82
N GLU A 117 3.10 3.43 -17.20
CA GLU A 117 4.37 3.85 -17.81
C GLU A 117 4.16 4.64 -19.11
N ARG A 118 3.37 4.10 -20.04
CA ARG A 118 3.12 4.71 -21.35
C ARG A 118 2.47 6.09 -21.25
N ALA A 119 1.40 6.22 -20.45
CA ALA A 119 0.72 7.50 -20.28
C ALA A 119 1.61 8.51 -19.56
N SER A 120 2.37 8.10 -18.54
CA SER A 120 3.32 8.96 -17.84
C SER A 120 4.42 9.46 -18.77
N ALA A 121 4.93 8.64 -19.68
CA ALA A 121 5.94 9.05 -20.67
C ALA A 121 5.39 10.08 -21.67
N LEU A 122 4.13 9.91 -22.11
CA LEU A 122 3.47 10.87 -23.01
C LEU A 122 3.17 12.20 -22.31
N GLU A 123 2.63 12.18 -21.11
CA GLU A 123 2.34 13.39 -20.31
C GLU A 123 3.62 14.21 -20.02
N ARG A 124 4.74 13.54 -19.73
CA ARG A 124 6.04 14.23 -19.59
C ARG A 124 6.51 14.95 -20.85
N LYS A 125 6.08 14.48 -22.03
CA LYS A 125 6.34 15.11 -23.32
C LYS A 125 5.31 16.19 -23.68
N GLY A 126 4.37 16.50 -22.77
CA GLY A 126 3.29 17.46 -23.01
C GLY A 126 2.11 16.89 -23.82
N ILE A 127 2.12 15.59 -24.14
CA ILE A 127 1.03 14.94 -24.89
C ILE A 127 -0.04 14.51 -23.90
N ARG A 128 -1.23 15.07 -24.04
CA ARG A 128 -2.38 14.74 -23.17
C ARG A 128 -2.91 13.34 -23.43
N THR A 129 -3.12 12.60 -22.33
CA THR A 129 -3.70 11.26 -22.36
C THR A 129 -5.07 11.24 -21.68
N GLU A 130 -5.89 10.24 -21.98
CA GLU A 130 -7.18 10.05 -21.32
C GLU A 130 -7.06 9.96 -19.80
N ARG A 131 -6.15 9.11 -19.31
CA ARG A 131 -5.86 8.98 -17.86
C ARG A 131 -5.36 10.28 -17.24
N GLY A 132 -4.52 11.02 -17.95
CA GLY A 132 -4.07 12.35 -17.54
C GLY A 132 -5.23 13.35 -17.47
N ASN A 133 -6.17 13.31 -18.43
CA ASN A 133 -7.38 14.15 -18.41
C ASN A 133 -8.27 13.83 -17.21
N ILE A 134 -8.46 12.54 -16.89
CA ILE A 134 -9.19 12.11 -15.69
C ILE A 134 -8.53 12.68 -14.44
N ASN A 135 -7.22 12.56 -14.29
CA ASN A 135 -6.51 13.11 -13.12
C ASN A 135 -6.60 14.63 -13.03
N ARG A 136 -6.57 15.34 -14.15
CA ARG A 136 -6.81 16.79 -14.19
C ARG A 136 -8.24 17.16 -13.74
N ALA A 137 -9.25 16.38 -14.16
CA ALA A 137 -10.62 16.56 -13.72
C ALA A 137 -10.78 16.30 -12.20
N ILE A 138 -10.18 15.21 -11.71
CA ILE A 138 -10.11 14.89 -10.27
C ILE A 138 -9.44 16.04 -9.50
N GLY A 139 -8.32 16.55 -9.99
CA GLY A 139 -7.62 17.68 -9.36
C GLY A 139 -8.50 18.94 -9.24
N LYS A 140 -9.23 19.29 -10.31
CA LYS A 140 -10.18 20.43 -10.29
C LYS A 140 -11.31 20.20 -9.28
N TYR A 141 -11.90 19.01 -9.27
CA TYR A 141 -12.95 18.65 -8.30
C TYR A 141 -12.43 18.75 -6.87
N ASN A 142 -11.29 18.14 -6.58
CA ASN A 142 -10.71 18.17 -5.25
C ASN A 142 -10.38 19.61 -4.79
N ALA A 143 -9.86 20.45 -5.68
CA ALA A 143 -9.58 21.84 -5.38
C ALA A 143 -10.86 22.62 -5.02
N MET A 144 -11.98 22.34 -5.70
CA MET A 144 -13.28 22.93 -5.38
C MET A 144 -13.77 22.48 -3.99
N ILE A 145 -13.70 21.19 -3.72
CA ILE A 145 -14.06 20.62 -2.41
C ILE A 145 -13.23 21.25 -1.29
N MET A 146 -11.92 21.37 -1.46
CA MET A 146 -11.04 21.99 -0.45
C MET A 146 -11.39 23.46 -0.18
N LYS A 147 -11.77 24.23 -1.21
CA LYS A 147 -12.26 25.60 -1.03
C LYS A 147 -13.54 25.65 -0.19
N ILE A 148 -14.51 24.76 -0.46
CA ILE A 148 -15.75 24.68 0.32
C ILE A 148 -15.45 24.33 1.79
N TYR A 149 -14.54 23.39 2.05
CA TYR A 149 -14.13 23.05 3.41
C TYR A 149 -13.44 24.22 4.12
N GLY A 150 -12.58 24.97 3.43
CA GLY A 150 -12.00 26.20 3.96
C GLY A 150 -13.06 27.19 4.39
N PHE A 151 -14.03 27.47 3.52
CA PHE A 151 -15.15 28.38 3.82
C PHE A 151 -15.97 27.91 5.03
N ILE A 152 -16.30 26.63 5.10
CA ILE A 152 -17.03 26.05 6.25
C ILE A 152 -16.23 26.22 7.54
N SER A 153 -14.91 26.05 7.48
CA SER A 153 -14.03 26.19 8.64
C SER A 153 -14.01 27.64 9.14
N GLU A 154 -13.92 28.62 8.22
CA GLU A 154 -13.95 30.05 8.55
C GLU A 154 -15.28 30.43 9.21
N LEU A 155 -16.42 30.02 8.63
CA LEU A 155 -17.74 30.27 9.22
C LEU A 155 -17.90 29.66 10.61
N LYS A 156 -17.35 28.46 10.84
CA LYS A 156 -17.38 27.81 12.16
C LYS A 156 -16.57 28.58 13.21
N GLU A 157 -15.46 29.17 12.82
CA GLU A 157 -14.64 29.97 13.72
C GLU A 157 -15.30 31.33 14.01
N GLU A 158 -16.00 31.94 13.06
CA GLU A 158 -16.78 33.14 13.26
C GLU A 158 -17.93 32.91 14.25
N LEU A 159 -18.67 31.82 14.09
CA LEU A 159 -19.77 31.42 14.99
C LEU A 159 -19.34 31.14 16.43
N LYS A 160 -18.09 30.81 16.67
CA LYS A 160 -17.55 30.60 18.04
C LYS A 160 -17.16 31.93 18.73
N LYS A 161 -17.00 33.00 17.96
CA LYS A 161 -16.56 34.31 18.48
C LYS A 161 -17.71 35.24 18.81
N GLY A 162 -18.93 34.96 18.33
CA GLY A 162 -20.16 35.66 18.67
C GLY A 162 -20.96 34.98 19.75
#